data_bbab8db3d9df3fa68c12d44b6f4eebff
#
_entry.id   bbab8db3d9df3fa68c12d44b6f4eebff
#
_cell.length_a   1.000
_cell.length_b   1.000
_cell.length_c   1.000
_cell.angle_alpha   90.00
_cell.angle_beta   90.00
_cell.angle_gamma   90.00
#
_symmetry.space_group_name_H-M   'P 1'
#
loop_
_entity.id
_entity.type
_entity.pdbx_description
1 polymer ?
#
loop_
_entity_poly.entity_id
_entity_poly.type
_entity_poly.pdbx_seq_one_letter_code
_entity_poly.pdbx_strand_id
1 'polypeptide(L)'
;MNNVKLDFPILDKKIRDKTITYLDSAASTQKPKQVIHSISEFLENSYENVHRGMNSLSIDATDLYEKSREVAKSFINANSTNEIIFT
;
A
#
# COMPACT_ATOMS: atom_id res chain seq x y z
N MET A 1 22.32 7.66 -3.34
CA MET A 1 21.09 7.11 -2.74
C MET A 1 19.95 8.09 -2.93
N ASN A 2 18.81 7.61 -3.38
CA ASN A 2 17.64 8.46 -3.53
C ASN A 2 17.19 8.99 -2.16
N ASN A 3 16.67 10.20 -2.16
CA ASN A 3 16.20 10.82 -0.93
C ASN A 3 14.82 10.26 -0.53
N VAL A 4 14.79 8.98 -0.18
CA VAL A 4 13.57 8.23 0.16
C VAL A 4 12.79 8.89 1.30
N LYS A 5 13.48 9.59 2.19
CA LYS A 5 12.86 10.31 3.29
C LYS A 5 11.78 11.29 2.83
N LEU A 6 11.94 11.89 1.64
CA LEU A 6 10.96 12.82 1.08
C LEU A 6 9.63 12.16 0.72
N ASP A 7 9.61 10.83 0.60
CA ASP A 7 8.38 10.09 0.33
C ASP A 7 7.48 9.92 1.56
N PHE A 8 7.96 10.28 2.74
CA PHE A 8 7.25 10.08 4.00
C PHE A 8 6.78 11.42 4.58
N PRO A 9 5.53 11.84 4.32
CA PRO A 9 5.05 13.15 4.75
C PRO A 9 5.14 13.38 6.27
N ILE A 10 4.95 12.33 7.05
CA ILE A 10 5.00 12.44 8.51
C ILE A 10 6.35 12.96 9.03
N LEU A 11 7.43 12.70 8.29
CA LEU A 11 8.77 13.10 8.72
C LEU A 11 9.02 14.62 8.59
N ASP A 12 8.13 15.33 7.88
CA ASP A 12 8.19 16.78 7.79
C ASP A 12 7.56 17.47 9.00
N LYS A 13 6.80 16.72 9.80
CA LYS A 13 6.17 17.27 10.99
C LYS A 13 7.22 17.60 12.04
N LYS A 14 7.04 18.76 12.67
CA LYS A 14 7.91 19.19 13.77
C LYS A 14 7.21 19.03 15.10
N ILE A 15 7.93 18.51 16.07
CA ILE A 15 7.49 18.42 17.46
C ILE A 15 8.48 19.24 18.29
N ARG A 16 7.96 20.24 19.01
CA ARG A 16 8.81 21.17 19.79
C ARG A 16 9.91 21.78 18.93
N ASP A 17 9.53 22.21 17.70
CA ASP A 17 10.42 22.81 16.70
C ASP A 17 11.55 21.93 16.19
N LYS A 18 11.47 20.62 16.43
CA LYS A 18 12.46 19.64 15.95
C LYS A 18 11.83 18.64 15.01
N THR A 19 12.57 18.24 14.00
CA THR A 19 12.15 17.16 13.10
C THR A 19 12.09 15.83 13.83
N ILE A 20 11.19 14.96 13.36
CA ILE A 20 11.00 13.64 13.96
C ILE A 20 12.11 12.69 13.51
N THR A 21 12.67 11.94 14.46
CA THR A 21 13.43 10.73 14.20
C THR A 21 12.58 9.54 14.58
N TYR A 22 12.15 8.76 13.58
CA TYR A 22 11.24 7.63 13.82
C TYR A 22 12.02 6.31 13.81
N LEU A 23 12.00 5.59 14.94
CA LEU A 23 12.77 4.36 15.14
C LEU A 23 11.89 3.18 15.57
N ASP A 24 10.57 3.26 15.37
CA ASP A 24 9.62 2.27 15.87
C ASP A 24 8.93 1.47 14.74
N SER A 25 9.63 1.26 13.64
CA SER A 25 9.09 0.51 12.51
C SER A 25 8.75 -0.95 12.84
N ALA A 26 9.37 -1.50 13.88
CA ALA A 26 9.03 -2.85 14.33
C ALA A 26 7.60 -2.94 14.86
N ALA A 27 7.09 -1.87 15.48
CA ALA A 27 5.70 -1.80 15.94
C ALA A 27 4.77 -1.40 14.78
N SER A 28 5.11 -0.35 14.05
CA SER A 28 4.35 0.11 12.90
C SER A 28 5.22 0.99 12.02
N THR A 29 5.32 0.64 10.76
CA THR A 29 6.09 1.41 9.78
C THR A 29 5.27 2.59 9.30
N GLN A 30 5.91 3.76 9.17
CA GLN A 30 5.29 4.92 8.57
C GLN A 30 5.01 4.65 7.09
N LYS A 31 4.02 5.35 6.54
CA LYS A 31 3.55 5.10 5.17
C LYS A 31 4.09 6.15 4.22
N PRO A 32 4.67 5.74 3.09
CA PRO A 32 5.07 6.70 2.05
C PRO A 32 3.84 7.27 1.34
N LYS A 33 4.01 8.43 0.74
CA LYS A 33 2.91 9.11 0.04
C LYS A 33 2.28 8.25 -1.06
N GLN A 34 3.06 7.38 -1.72
CA GLN A 34 2.55 6.50 -2.76
C GLN A 34 1.50 5.53 -2.20
N VAL A 35 1.73 4.99 -1.01
CA VAL A 35 0.77 4.09 -0.34
C VAL A 35 -0.46 4.87 0.10
N ILE A 36 -0.27 6.06 0.71
CA ILE A 36 -1.37 6.91 1.16
C ILE A 36 -2.29 7.27 -0.01
N HIS A 37 -1.71 7.72 -1.12
CA HIS A 37 -2.48 8.10 -2.32
C HIS A 37 -3.19 6.92 -2.94
N SER A 38 -2.57 5.74 -3.00
CA SER A 38 -3.18 4.54 -3.55
C SER A 38 -4.41 4.11 -2.76
N ILE A 39 -4.33 4.16 -1.43
CA ILE A 39 -5.48 3.84 -0.56
C ILE A 39 -6.59 4.86 -0.76
N SER A 40 -6.26 6.15 -0.77
CA SER A 40 -7.25 7.22 -0.96
C SER A 40 -7.95 7.08 -2.31
N GLU A 41 -7.18 6.90 -3.37
CA GLU A 41 -7.71 6.74 -4.73
C GLU A 41 -8.62 5.52 -4.85
N PHE A 42 -8.22 4.40 -4.25
CA PHE A 42 -9.05 3.19 -4.24
C PHE A 42 -10.38 3.44 -3.54
N LEU A 43 -10.36 4.05 -2.36
CA LEU A 43 -11.57 4.32 -1.59
C LEU A 43 -12.50 5.32 -2.31
N GLU A 44 -11.93 6.30 -3.01
CA GLU A 44 -12.70 7.30 -3.72
C GLU A 44 -13.32 6.78 -5.02
N ASN A 45 -12.68 5.86 -5.71
CA ASN A 45 -13.02 5.54 -7.10
C ASN A 45 -13.34 4.07 -7.37
N SER A 46 -12.90 3.13 -6.53
CA SER A 46 -12.94 1.70 -6.89
C SER A 46 -13.41 0.79 -5.75
N TYR A 47 -13.77 1.34 -4.60
CA TYR A 47 -14.08 0.52 -3.43
C TYR A 47 -15.35 -0.28 -3.63
N GLU A 48 -15.24 -1.62 -3.52
CA GLU A 48 -16.35 -2.56 -3.58
C GLU A 48 -15.88 -3.92 -3.04
N ASN A 49 -16.82 -4.84 -2.83
CA ASN A 49 -16.50 -6.21 -2.44
C ASN A 49 -15.71 -6.93 -3.53
N VAL A 50 -14.57 -7.50 -3.13
CA VAL A 50 -13.72 -8.28 -4.04
C VAL A 50 -14.37 -9.64 -4.28
N HIS A 51 -14.37 -10.11 -5.53
CA HIS A 51 -14.86 -11.42 -5.99
C HIS A 51 -16.38 -11.66 -5.79
N ARG A 52 -17.15 -10.66 -5.36
CA ARG A 52 -18.55 -10.87 -5.01
C ARG A 52 -19.56 -10.10 -5.85
N GLY A 53 -19.15 -9.03 -6.47
CA GLY A 53 -20.03 -8.22 -7.29
C GLY A 53 -19.84 -8.49 -8.78
N MET A 54 -20.87 -8.17 -9.56
CA MET A 54 -20.83 -8.25 -11.02
C MET A 54 -20.82 -6.86 -11.67
N ASN A 55 -20.81 -5.80 -10.87
CA ASN A 55 -20.70 -4.43 -11.38
C ASN A 55 -19.23 -4.05 -11.65
N SER A 56 -19.03 -2.97 -12.39
CA SER A 56 -17.68 -2.55 -12.80
C SER A 56 -16.76 -2.21 -11.64
N LEU A 57 -17.29 -1.65 -10.53
CA LEU A 57 -16.50 -1.35 -9.34
C LEU A 57 -15.93 -2.63 -8.71
N SER A 58 -16.75 -3.66 -8.61
CA SER A 58 -16.30 -4.95 -8.07
C SER A 58 -15.24 -5.61 -8.94
N ILE A 59 -15.39 -5.50 -10.27
CA ILE A 59 -14.38 -6.00 -11.21
C ILE A 59 -13.07 -5.25 -11.02
N ASP A 60 -13.11 -3.92 -10.94
CA ASP A 60 -11.92 -3.09 -10.74
C ASP A 60 -11.23 -3.41 -9.41
N ALA A 61 -12.02 -3.56 -8.33
CA ALA A 61 -11.48 -3.92 -7.01
C ALA A 61 -10.82 -5.29 -7.04
N THR A 62 -11.43 -6.27 -7.69
CA THR A 62 -10.88 -7.61 -7.85
C THR A 62 -9.58 -7.60 -8.64
N ASP A 63 -9.53 -6.84 -9.74
CA ASP A 63 -8.33 -6.72 -10.57
C ASP A 63 -7.17 -6.12 -9.78
N LEU A 64 -7.42 -5.08 -8.99
CA LEU A 64 -6.39 -4.47 -8.14
C LEU A 64 -5.89 -5.45 -7.07
N TYR A 65 -6.82 -6.20 -6.47
CA TYR A 65 -6.48 -7.21 -5.46
C TYR A 65 -5.59 -8.31 -6.06
N GLU A 66 -5.97 -8.87 -7.20
CA GLU A 66 -5.19 -9.92 -7.85
C GLU A 66 -3.85 -9.39 -8.37
N LYS A 67 -3.81 -8.15 -8.85
CA LYS A 67 -2.57 -7.51 -9.28
C LYS A 67 -1.59 -7.37 -8.11
N SER A 68 -2.08 -7.04 -6.92
CA SER A 68 -1.21 -6.96 -5.74
C SER A 68 -0.57 -8.32 -5.41
N ARG A 69 -1.31 -9.42 -5.62
CA ARG A 69 -0.79 -10.77 -5.47
C ARG A 69 0.34 -11.05 -6.46
N GLU A 70 0.18 -10.64 -7.72
CA GLU A 70 1.23 -10.77 -8.74
C GLU A 70 2.49 -9.96 -8.38
N VAL A 71 2.31 -8.75 -7.88
CA VAL A 71 3.44 -7.92 -7.45
C VAL A 71 4.19 -8.58 -6.29
N ALA A 72 3.46 -9.09 -5.30
CA ALA A 72 4.07 -9.79 -4.17
C ALA A 72 4.83 -11.04 -4.63
N LYS A 73 4.22 -11.82 -5.52
CA LYS A 73 4.86 -12.98 -6.14
C LYS A 73 6.21 -12.62 -6.78
N SER A 74 6.21 -11.56 -7.58
CA SER A 74 7.43 -11.12 -8.28
C SER A 74 8.49 -10.62 -7.31
N PHE A 75 8.08 -9.90 -6.28
CA PHE A 75 9.00 -9.35 -5.28
C PHE A 75 9.76 -10.43 -4.52
N ILE A 76 9.09 -11.52 -4.14
CA ILE A 76 9.72 -12.61 -3.39
C ILE A 76 10.22 -13.74 -4.32
N ASN A 77 10.07 -13.58 -5.63
CA ASN A 77 10.47 -14.57 -6.63
C ASN A 77 9.77 -15.93 -6.42
N ALA A 78 8.49 -15.90 -6.11
CA ALA A 78 7.67 -17.11 -6.00
C ALA A 78 7.34 -17.67 -7.39
N ASN A 79 7.07 -18.97 -7.47
CA ASN A 79 6.77 -19.62 -8.74
C ASN A 79 5.34 -19.40 -9.21
N SER A 80 4.41 -19.21 -8.29
CA SER A 80 2.99 -19.09 -8.58
C SER A 80 2.31 -18.12 -7.61
N THR A 81 1.26 -17.42 -8.07
CA THR A 81 0.42 -16.62 -7.21
C THR A 81 -0.30 -17.43 -6.14
N ASN A 82 -0.43 -18.76 -6.35
CA ASN A 82 -1.00 -19.66 -5.35
C ASN A 82 -0.15 -19.75 -4.07
N GLU A 83 1.10 -19.31 -4.13
CA GLU A 83 1.99 -19.25 -2.97
C GLU A 83 1.80 -17.99 -2.14
N ILE A 84 1.00 -17.04 -2.64
CA ILE A 84 0.73 -15.76 -1.96
C ILE A 84 -0.66 -15.84 -1.33
N ILE A 85 -0.70 -15.83 -0.01
CA ILE A 85 -1.94 -15.93 0.75
C ILE A 85 -2.08 -14.67 1.60
N PHE A 86 -3.15 -13.91 1.35
CA PHE A 86 -3.50 -12.76 2.19
C PHE A 86 -4.38 -13.25 3.36
N THR A 87 -4.02 -12.84 4.54
CA THR A 87 -4.70 -13.25 5.77
C THR A 87 -5.39 -12.10 6.46
#